data_f0354ce7f61080fd5cea12b99c56722d
#
_entry.id   f0354ce7f61080fd5cea12b99c56722d
#
_cell.length_a   1.000
_cell.length_b   1.000
_cell.length_c   1.000
_cell.angle_alpha   90.00
_cell.angle_beta   90.00
_cell.angle_gamma   90.00
#
_symmetry.space_group_name_H-M   'P 1'
#
loop_
_entity.id
_entity.type
_entity.pdbx_description
1 polymer ?
#
loop_
_entity_poly.entity_id
_entity_poly.type
_entity_poly.pdbx_seq_one_letter_code
_entity_poly.pdbx_strand_id
1 'polypeptide(L)'
;MIKTWKTTLFISVAACLLAVFCAASRADAQLANVAMAELYVGIMNACEGWLQKAGEIALQLLAVTAVIGFAISVKDLAMAGHVTLDGIVALLVRFAFIVGLMAWLLAAPQRLALITISIKKIGATISGQDISFGGLIDLFSDVVNPLVEFTKGLGWTDIGLIICMTFIIFLINCLFFMIASTVLVVEIEAIFILIGGLLTASFFTIQYFRDMFLSYVKALAAVGVKMLMLCLCLGIMRNIMSGWPGMIQTQLDNAESIFSFLMPMACALLGFYMILKAVPQFASS
;
A
#
# COMPACT_ATOMS: atom_id res chain seq x y z
N MET A 1 -14.56 -15.39 -11.93
CA MET A 1 -13.16 -15.78 -12.19
C MET A 1 -12.12 -14.86 -11.54
N ILE A 2 -12.26 -13.53 -11.56
CA ILE A 2 -11.32 -12.57 -10.93
C ILE A 2 -11.29 -12.68 -9.38
N LYS A 3 -12.40 -13.05 -8.76
CA LYS A 3 -12.50 -13.14 -7.28
C LYS A 3 -11.74 -14.35 -6.72
N THR A 4 -11.66 -15.45 -7.47
CA THR A 4 -10.92 -16.67 -7.08
C THR A 4 -9.41 -16.51 -7.27
N TRP A 5 -8.96 -15.72 -8.22
CA TRP A 5 -7.53 -15.47 -8.45
C TRP A 5 -6.89 -14.62 -7.35
N LYS A 6 -7.63 -13.61 -6.85
CA LYS A 6 -7.17 -12.80 -5.71
C LYS A 6 -7.02 -13.64 -4.43
N THR A 7 -7.92 -14.57 -4.20
CA THR A 7 -7.84 -15.47 -3.03
C THR A 7 -6.70 -16.48 -3.16
N THR A 8 -6.46 -17.06 -4.34
CA THR A 8 -5.36 -18.02 -4.54
C THR A 8 -3.98 -17.34 -4.49
N LEU A 9 -3.83 -16.15 -5.06
CA LEU A 9 -2.58 -15.39 -4.97
C LEU A 9 -2.28 -14.99 -3.51
N PHE A 10 -3.30 -14.55 -2.79
CA PHE A 10 -3.18 -14.19 -1.38
C PHE A 10 -2.80 -15.40 -0.51
N ILE A 11 -3.40 -16.56 -0.77
CA ILE A 11 -3.11 -17.80 -0.03
C ILE A 11 -1.70 -18.31 -0.35
N SER A 12 -1.24 -18.24 -1.60
CA SER A 12 0.11 -18.71 -1.97
C SER A 12 1.21 -17.79 -1.43
N VAL A 13 1.00 -16.48 -1.47
CA VAL A 13 1.94 -15.50 -0.87
C VAL A 13 1.95 -15.66 0.65
N ALA A 14 0.79 -15.81 1.29
CA ALA A 14 0.70 -16.06 2.72
C ALA A 14 1.36 -17.40 3.11
N ALA A 15 1.19 -18.46 2.33
CA ALA A 15 1.80 -19.76 2.60
C ALA A 15 3.32 -19.75 2.42
N CYS A 16 3.86 -19.10 1.39
CA CYS A 16 5.30 -18.93 1.22
C CYS A 16 5.91 -18.10 2.36
N LEU A 17 5.24 -17.03 2.75
CA LEU A 17 5.71 -16.18 3.84
C LEU A 17 5.58 -16.88 5.20
N LEU A 18 4.56 -17.71 5.40
CA LEU A 18 4.42 -18.55 6.60
C LEU A 18 5.51 -19.62 6.67
N ALA A 19 5.90 -20.21 5.53
CA ALA A 19 7.01 -21.17 5.47
C ALA A 19 8.36 -20.51 5.77
N VAL A 20 8.62 -19.32 5.23
CA VAL A 20 9.82 -18.52 5.55
C VAL A 20 9.81 -18.11 7.02
N PHE A 21 8.66 -17.78 7.58
CA PHE A 21 8.50 -17.37 8.97
C PHE A 21 8.65 -18.54 9.96
N CYS A 22 8.13 -19.72 9.61
CA CYS A 22 8.34 -20.95 10.41
C CYS A 22 9.81 -21.41 10.40
N ALA A 23 10.54 -21.20 9.30
CA ALA A 23 11.97 -21.42 9.23
C ALA A 23 12.76 -20.38 10.05
N ALA A 24 12.28 -19.14 10.07
CA ALA A 24 12.90 -18.03 10.80
C ALA A 24 12.56 -18.01 12.31
N SER A 25 11.54 -18.72 12.77
CA SER A 25 11.19 -18.77 14.20
C SER A 25 12.27 -19.44 15.08
N ARG A 26 13.24 -20.10 14.46
CA ARG A 26 14.47 -20.59 15.12
C ARG A 26 15.70 -19.68 14.92
N ALA A 27 15.65 -18.79 13.94
CA ALA A 27 16.71 -17.82 13.68
C ALA A 27 16.17 -16.43 14.05
N ASP A 28 16.92 -15.69 14.82
CA ASP A 28 16.66 -14.36 15.39
C ASP A 28 15.51 -13.55 14.75
N ALA A 29 14.61 -13.01 15.58
CA ALA A 29 13.53 -12.11 15.15
C ALA A 29 14.03 -10.94 14.29
N GLN A 30 15.29 -10.51 14.46
CA GLN A 30 15.99 -9.55 13.62
C GLN A 30 16.12 -10.02 12.15
N LEU A 31 16.39 -11.30 11.90
CA LEU A 31 16.55 -11.86 10.56
C LEU A 31 15.23 -11.83 9.78
N ALA A 32 14.11 -12.11 10.44
CA ALA A 32 12.78 -12.04 9.85
C ALA A 32 12.40 -10.59 9.50
N ASN A 33 12.75 -9.63 10.35
CA ASN A 33 12.51 -8.21 10.10
C ASN A 33 13.34 -7.67 8.94
N VAL A 34 14.62 -8.08 8.85
CA VAL A 34 15.51 -7.72 7.72
C VAL A 34 14.97 -8.30 6.42
N ALA A 35 14.58 -9.58 6.40
CA ALA A 35 14.02 -10.22 5.22
C ALA A 35 12.70 -9.56 4.75
N MET A 36 11.85 -9.13 5.67
CA MET A 36 10.61 -8.41 5.35
C MET A 36 10.92 -7.01 4.80
N ALA A 37 11.88 -6.31 5.37
CA ALA A 37 12.31 -5.00 4.88
C ALA A 37 12.93 -5.11 3.48
N GLU A 38 13.78 -6.09 3.24
CA GLU A 38 14.38 -6.35 1.92
C GLU A 38 13.32 -6.71 0.87
N LEU A 39 12.35 -7.55 1.23
CA LEU A 39 11.24 -7.91 0.35
C LEU A 39 10.39 -6.68 -0.01
N TYR A 40 10.08 -5.84 0.98
CA TYR A 40 9.37 -4.58 0.75
C TYR A 40 10.13 -3.67 -0.21
N VAL A 41 11.42 -3.43 0.07
CA VAL A 41 12.29 -2.60 -0.78
C VAL A 41 12.39 -3.18 -2.18
N GLY A 42 12.53 -4.50 -2.32
CA GLY A 42 12.58 -5.18 -3.61
C GLY A 42 11.31 -5.01 -4.43
N ILE A 43 10.14 -5.16 -3.80
CA ILE A 43 8.84 -4.93 -4.43
C ILE A 43 8.68 -3.47 -4.85
N MET A 44 9.00 -2.52 -3.96
CA MET A 44 8.86 -1.09 -4.26
C MET A 44 9.77 -0.65 -5.40
N ASN A 45 11.02 -1.10 -5.42
CA ASN A 45 11.96 -0.81 -6.51
C ASN A 45 11.47 -1.39 -7.86
N ALA A 46 10.93 -2.61 -7.87
CA ALA A 46 10.34 -3.19 -9.07
C ALA A 46 9.14 -2.37 -9.55
N CYS A 47 8.27 -1.95 -8.65
CA CYS A 47 7.10 -1.14 -8.95
C CYS A 47 7.46 0.25 -9.51
N GLU A 48 8.50 0.90 -8.96
CA GLU A 48 9.02 2.16 -9.48
C GLU A 48 9.58 2.00 -10.90
N GLY A 49 10.31 0.92 -11.17
CA GLY A 49 10.78 0.58 -12.51
C GLY A 49 9.63 0.37 -13.51
N TRP A 50 8.54 -0.24 -13.08
CA TRP A 50 7.34 -0.41 -13.93
C TRP A 50 6.62 0.91 -14.18
N LEU A 51 6.53 1.79 -13.19
CA LEU A 51 5.92 3.10 -13.31
C LEU A 51 6.67 3.96 -14.36
N GLN A 52 8.01 3.94 -14.35
CA GLN A 52 8.82 4.65 -15.32
C GLN A 52 8.61 4.12 -16.75
N LYS A 53 8.67 2.79 -16.93
CA LYS A 53 8.42 2.16 -18.23
C LYS A 53 7.02 2.41 -18.74
N ALA A 54 6.01 2.37 -17.86
CA ALA A 54 4.63 2.71 -18.21
C ALA A 54 4.48 4.15 -18.67
N GLY A 55 5.20 5.09 -18.06
CA GLY A 55 5.26 6.49 -18.49
C GLY A 55 5.82 6.65 -19.91
N GLU A 56 6.93 5.97 -20.22
CA GLU A 56 7.54 5.98 -21.56
C GLU A 56 6.59 5.41 -22.62
N ILE A 57 5.96 4.27 -22.35
CA ILE A 57 4.97 3.65 -23.25
C ILE A 57 3.75 4.57 -23.42
N ALA A 58 3.25 5.14 -22.33
CA ALA A 58 2.10 6.05 -22.37
C ALA A 58 2.39 7.31 -23.19
N LEU A 59 3.63 7.81 -23.15
CA LEU A 59 4.05 8.97 -23.93
C LEU A 59 4.11 8.66 -25.44
N GLN A 60 4.59 7.46 -25.81
CA GLN A 60 4.56 6.98 -27.18
C GLN A 60 3.10 6.79 -27.68
N LEU A 61 2.24 6.20 -26.86
CA LEU A 61 0.82 6.04 -27.16
C LEU A 61 0.14 7.40 -27.31
N LEU A 62 0.47 8.39 -26.47
CA LEU A 62 -0.08 9.74 -26.57
C LEU A 62 0.24 10.37 -27.92
N ALA A 63 1.44 10.19 -28.45
CA ALA A 63 1.79 10.74 -29.78
C ALA A 63 0.91 10.18 -30.89
N VAL A 64 0.62 8.88 -30.86
CA VAL A 64 -0.25 8.22 -31.84
C VAL A 64 -1.72 8.63 -31.64
N THR A 65 -2.20 8.59 -30.42
CA THR A 65 -3.61 8.91 -30.07
C THR A 65 -3.91 10.42 -30.30
N ALA A 66 -2.91 11.28 -30.14
CA ALA A 66 -3.02 12.68 -30.43
C ALA A 66 -3.36 12.93 -31.93
N VAL A 67 -2.66 12.26 -32.85
CA VAL A 67 -2.94 12.39 -34.29
C VAL A 67 -4.36 11.89 -34.61
N ILE A 68 -4.74 10.75 -34.07
CA ILE A 68 -6.07 10.16 -34.27
C ILE A 68 -7.16 11.09 -33.70
N GLY A 69 -6.97 11.54 -32.44
CA GLY A 69 -7.91 12.43 -31.75
C GLY A 69 -8.10 13.77 -32.50
N PHE A 70 -7.01 14.32 -33.03
CA PHE A 70 -7.09 15.54 -33.87
C PHE A 70 -7.87 15.28 -35.15
N ALA A 71 -7.58 14.19 -35.87
CA ALA A 71 -8.31 13.85 -37.12
C ALA A 71 -9.80 13.64 -36.87
N ILE A 72 -10.19 12.97 -35.76
CA ILE A 72 -11.61 12.81 -35.39
C ILE A 72 -12.24 14.19 -35.11
N SER A 73 -11.56 15.04 -34.35
CA SER A 73 -12.08 16.38 -33.99
C SER A 73 -12.25 17.28 -35.20
N VAL A 74 -11.33 17.22 -36.19
CA VAL A 74 -11.46 17.95 -37.45
C VAL A 74 -12.63 17.42 -38.27
N LYS A 75 -12.80 16.09 -38.35
CA LYS A 75 -13.94 15.46 -39.01
C LYS A 75 -15.27 15.93 -38.38
N ASP A 76 -15.39 15.93 -37.06
CA ASP A 76 -16.60 16.32 -36.34
C ASP A 76 -16.93 17.81 -36.61
N LEU A 77 -15.90 18.69 -36.65
CA LEU A 77 -16.05 20.10 -37.00
C LEU A 77 -16.54 20.27 -38.46
N ALA A 78 -16.00 19.47 -39.38
CA ALA A 78 -16.40 19.48 -40.78
C ALA A 78 -17.85 19.02 -40.96
N MET A 79 -18.27 17.98 -40.26
CA MET A 79 -19.64 17.47 -40.32
C MET A 79 -20.66 18.42 -39.66
N ALA A 80 -20.24 19.23 -38.69
CA ALA A 80 -21.09 20.27 -38.09
C ALA A 80 -21.32 21.52 -39.01
N GLY A 81 -20.70 21.55 -40.16
CA GLY A 81 -20.87 22.66 -41.12
C GLY A 81 -20.20 23.98 -40.72
N HIS A 82 -19.43 24.00 -39.63
CA HIS A 82 -18.79 25.20 -39.07
C HIS A 82 -17.28 25.27 -39.38
N VAL A 83 -16.86 24.91 -40.58
CA VAL A 83 -15.46 25.02 -40.99
C VAL A 83 -15.09 26.47 -41.22
N THR A 84 -14.90 27.23 -40.16
CA THR A 84 -14.31 28.56 -40.21
C THR A 84 -12.84 28.49 -39.80
N LEU A 85 -12.02 29.40 -40.30
CA LEU A 85 -10.61 29.47 -39.98
C LEU A 85 -10.40 29.63 -38.46
N ASP A 86 -11.24 30.46 -37.82
CA ASP A 86 -11.25 30.67 -36.39
C ASP A 86 -11.61 29.40 -35.62
N GLY A 87 -12.55 28.60 -36.13
CA GLY A 87 -12.93 27.30 -35.54
C GLY A 87 -11.78 26.28 -35.56
N ILE A 88 -11.03 26.24 -36.67
CA ILE A 88 -9.85 25.36 -36.80
C ILE A 88 -8.74 25.82 -35.85
N VAL A 89 -8.45 27.11 -35.77
CA VAL A 89 -7.42 27.67 -34.88
C VAL A 89 -7.79 27.40 -33.41
N ALA A 90 -9.03 27.65 -33.02
CA ALA A 90 -9.51 27.39 -31.67
C ALA A 90 -9.38 25.89 -31.30
N LEU A 91 -9.72 24.97 -32.21
CA LEU A 91 -9.55 23.56 -32.08
C LEU A 91 -8.07 23.18 -31.84
N LEU A 92 -7.19 23.75 -32.69
CA LEU A 92 -5.75 23.47 -32.66
C LEU A 92 -5.11 23.93 -31.34
N VAL A 93 -5.47 25.14 -30.88
CA VAL A 93 -4.99 25.66 -29.57
C VAL A 93 -5.47 24.79 -28.41
N ARG A 94 -6.76 24.44 -28.38
CA ARG A 94 -7.34 23.58 -27.36
C ARG A 94 -6.67 22.21 -27.35
N PHE A 95 -6.45 21.65 -28.54
CA PHE A 95 -5.84 20.34 -28.69
C PHE A 95 -4.37 20.36 -28.26
N ALA A 96 -3.59 21.35 -28.68
CA ALA A 96 -2.20 21.53 -28.28
C ALA A 96 -2.06 21.68 -26.75
N PHE A 97 -2.99 22.40 -26.10
CA PHE A 97 -3.02 22.53 -24.64
C PHE A 97 -3.27 21.20 -23.97
N ILE A 98 -4.24 20.41 -24.44
CA ILE A 98 -4.55 19.08 -23.86
C ILE A 98 -3.37 18.13 -24.04
N VAL A 99 -2.79 18.04 -25.24
CA VAL A 99 -1.64 17.19 -25.55
C VAL A 99 -0.43 17.63 -24.73
N GLY A 100 -0.15 18.94 -24.66
CA GLY A 100 0.94 19.50 -23.88
C GLY A 100 0.83 19.19 -22.39
N LEU A 101 -0.38 19.33 -21.82
CA LEU A 101 -0.64 19.00 -20.42
C LEU A 101 -0.45 17.50 -20.14
N MET A 102 -0.97 16.64 -21.01
CA MET A 102 -0.78 15.19 -20.86
C MET A 102 0.66 14.77 -21.07
N ALA A 103 1.36 15.32 -22.06
CA ALA A 103 2.78 15.07 -22.26
C ALA A 103 3.62 15.51 -21.05
N TRP A 104 3.30 16.68 -20.46
CA TRP A 104 3.95 17.15 -19.24
C TRP A 104 3.70 16.23 -18.05
N LEU A 105 2.50 15.66 -17.92
CA LEU A 105 2.16 14.71 -16.86
C LEU A 105 2.89 13.38 -17.06
N LEU A 106 2.91 12.86 -18.28
CA LEU A 106 3.49 11.56 -18.63
C LEU A 106 5.02 11.57 -18.67
N ALA A 107 5.64 12.72 -19.00
CA ALA A 107 7.10 12.87 -19.02
C ALA A 107 7.76 12.70 -17.64
N ALA A 108 7.01 12.84 -16.56
CA ALA A 108 7.50 12.61 -15.20
C ALA A 108 6.43 11.86 -14.38
N PRO A 109 6.33 10.54 -14.54
CA PRO A 109 5.33 9.71 -13.83
C PRO A 109 5.45 9.82 -12.32
N GLN A 110 6.61 10.20 -11.80
CA GLN A 110 6.85 10.53 -10.41
C GLN A 110 5.94 11.66 -9.88
N ARG A 111 5.46 12.58 -10.77
CA ARG A 111 4.52 13.64 -10.36
C ARG A 111 3.16 13.08 -9.90
N LEU A 112 2.71 11.99 -10.50
CA LEU A 112 1.53 11.29 -10.04
C LEU A 112 1.79 10.54 -8.72
N ALA A 113 3.00 9.98 -8.55
CA ALA A 113 3.41 9.38 -7.30
C ALA A 113 3.47 10.40 -6.15
N LEU A 114 3.75 11.69 -6.43
CA LEU A 114 3.68 12.76 -5.42
C LEU A 114 2.29 12.88 -4.79
N ILE A 115 1.23 12.52 -5.50
CA ILE A 115 -0.13 12.54 -4.94
C ILE A 115 -0.24 11.54 -3.80
N THR A 116 0.21 10.30 -4.01
CA THR A 116 0.18 9.25 -2.99
C THR A 116 1.12 9.56 -1.84
N ILE A 117 2.30 10.09 -2.13
CA ILE A 117 3.27 10.56 -1.11
C ILE A 117 2.67 11.70 -0.28
N SER A 118 2.01 12.67 -0.92
CA SER A 118 1.37 13.78 -0.22
C SER A 118 0.24 13.31 0.69
N ILE A 119 -0.56 12.33 0.26
CA ILE A 119 -1.62 11.75 1.06
C ILE A 119 -1.04 11.01 2.28
N LYS A 120 0.05 10.24 2.09
CA LYS A 120 0.77 9.61 3.21
C LYS A 120 1.30 10.66 4.19
N LYS A 121 1.89 11.75 3.68
CA LYS A 121 2.42 12.83 4.51
C LYS A 121 1.31 13.55 5.29
N ILE A 122 0.14 13.77 4.69
CA ILE A 122 -1.04 14.30 5.38
C ILE A 122 -1.46 13.35 6.50
N GLY A 123 -1.57 12.05 6.21
CA GLY A 123 -1.90 11.03 7.21
C GLY A 123 -0.91 11.00 8.37
N ALA A 124 0.39 11.06 8.08
CA ALA A 124 1.47 11.12 9.06
C ALA A 124 1.39 12.40 9.92
N THR A 125 1.09 13.55 9.28
CA THR A 125 0.95 14.83 10.01
C THR A 125 -0.26 14.81 10.97
N ILE A 126 -1.39 14.25 10.53
CA ILE A 126 -2.60 14.14 11.37
C ILE A 126 -2.40 13.15 12.51
N SER A 127 -1.74 12.03 12.26
CA SER A 127 -1.45 11.02 13.29
C SER A 127 -0.31 11.42 14.22
N GLY A 128 0.44 12.48 13.90
CA GLY A 128 1.60 12.96 14.66
C GLY A 128 2.81 12.02 14.59
N GLN A 129 2.80 11.04 13.70
CA GLN A 129 3.85 10.01 13.58
C GLN A 129 4.12 9.65 12.12
N ASP A 130 5.39 9.38 11.82
CA ASP A 130 5.75 8.85 10.51
C ASP A 130 5.36 7.37 10.43
N ILE A 131 4.35 7.09 9.60
CA ILE A 131 3.76 5.78 9.43
C ILE A 131 4.32 5.21 8.14
N SER A 132 5.56 4.77 8.20
CA SER A 132 6.17 3.97 7.14
C SER A 132 6.05 2.47 7.48
N PHE A 133 6.15 1.64 6.46
CA PHE A 133 6.25 0.19 6.64
C PHE A 133 7.43 -0.17 7.56
N GLY A 134 8.57 0.53 7.41
CA GLY A 134 9.74 0.37 8.29
C GLY A 134 9.40 0.68 9.75
N GLY A 135 8.75 1.82 10.03
CA GLY A 135 8.34 2.17 11.39
C GLY A 135 7.34 1.20 12.03
N LEU A 136 6.57 0.47 11.20
CA LEU A 136 5.70 -0.61 11.68
C LEU A 136 6.51 -1.86 12.07
N ILE A 137 7.57 -2.19 11.31
CA ILE A 137 8.49 -3.27 11.64
C ILE A 137 9.27 -2.96 12.92
N ASP A 138 9.74 -1.71 13.09
CA ASP A 138 10.45 -1.29 14.30
C ASP A 138 9.55 -1.42 15.53
N LEU A 139 8.31 -0.93 15.46
CA LEU A 139 7.33 -1.07 16.53
C LEU A 139 7.06 -2.54 16.90
N PHE A 140 7.00 -3.39 15.91
CA PHE A 140 6.84 -4.82 16.07
C PHE A 140 8.05 -5.44 16.80
N SER A 141 9.26 -5.09 16.39
CA SER A 141 10.49 -5.53 17.03
C SER A 141 10.53 -5.13 18.51
N ASP A 142 10.15 -3.89 18.81
CA ASP A 142 10.12 -3.37 20.18
C ASP A 142 9.15 -4.14 21.10
N VAL A 143 8.06 -4.64 20.55
CA VAL A 143 7.07 -5.44 21.31
C VAL A 143 7.52 -6.90 21.47
N VAL A 144 8.12 -7.49 20.44
CA VAL A 144 8.45 -8.93 20.43
C VAL A 144 9.79 -9.23 21.07
N ASN A 145 10.80 -8.35 20.92
CA ASN A 145 12.14 -8.59 21.45
C ASN A 145 12.16 -8.89 22.96
N PRO A 146 11.47 -8.14 23.85
CA PRO A 146 11.44 -8.44 25.28
C PRO A 146 10.89 -9.85 25.58
N LEU A 147 9.87 -10.29 24.81
CA LEU A 147 9.27 -11.62 24.99
C LEU A 147 10.24 -12.74 24.57
N VAL A 148 10.99 -12.52 23.49
CA VAL A 148 12.00 -13.47 23.00
C VAL A 148 13.16 -13.56 23.99
N GLU A 149 13.64 -12.44 24.52
CA GLU A 149 14.72 -12.42 25.51
C GLU A 149 14.31 -13.12 26.80
N PHE A 150 13.10 -12.88 27.29
CA PHE A 150 12.56 -13.59 28.44
C PHE A 150 12.52 -15.11 28.20
N THR A 151 12.05 -15.55 27.04
CA THR A 151 11.94 -16.96 26.70
C THR A 151 13.33 -17.62 26.62
N LYS A 152 14.37 -16.91 26.18
CA LYS A 152 15.76 -17.38 26.17
C LYS A 152 16.35 -17.54 27.59
N GLY A 153 15.88 -16.73 28.53
CA GLY A 153 16.33 -16.77 29.94
C GLY A 153 15.70 -17.90 30.77
N LEU A 154 14.64 -18.57 30.30
CA LEU A 154 13.97 -19.64 30.99
C LEU A 154 14.79 -20.94 30.97
N GLY A 155 14.85 -21.61 32.11
CA GLY A 155 15.57 -22.88 32.26
C GLY A 155 14.78 -24.10 31.78
N TRP A 156 15.45 -25.23 31.66
CA TRP A 156 14.82 -26.51 31.27
C TRP A 156 13.72 -26.99 32.22
N THR A 157 13.65 -26.44 33.44
CA THR A 157 12.60 -26.72 34.43
C THR A 157 11.23 -26.17 34.00
N ASP A 158 11.21 -25.15 33.13
CA ASP A 158 10.01 -24.39 32.76
C ASP A 158 9.53 -24.68 31.32
N ILE A 159 9.71 -25.93 30.87
CA ILE A 159 9.37 -26.36 29.49
C ILE A 159 7.92 -25.99 29.12
N GLY A 160 6.97 -26.15 30.04
CA GLY A 160 5.57 -25.80 29.81
C GLY A 160 5.39 -24.29 29.50
N LEU A 161 6.08 -23.43 30.28
CA LEU A 161 6.07 -21.99 30.10
C LEU A 161 6.72 -21.60 28.75
N ILE A 162 7.86 -22.22 28.41
CA ILE A 162 8.56 -22.00 27.15
C ILE A 162 7.66 -22.30 25.95
N ILE A 163 6.95 -23.44 25.97
CA ILE A 163 6.04 -23.84 24.90
C ILE A 163 4.90 -22.83 24.76
N CYS A 164 4.26 -22.45 25.86
CA CYS A 164 3.18 -21.49 25.87
C CYS A 164 3.63 -20.10 25.36
N MET A 165 4.78 -19.61 25.83
CA MET A 165 5.33 -18.32 25.42
C MET A 165 5.70 -18.32 23.93
N THR A 166 6.34 -19.39 23.45
CA THR A 166 6.67 -19.54 22.02
C THR A 166 5.42 -19.55 21.16
N PHE A 167 4.35 -20.19 21.60
CA PHE A 167 3.07 -20.19 20.87
C PHE A 167 2.43 -18.79 20.81
N ILE A 168 2.47 -18.04 21.92
CA ILE A 168 1.92 -16.67 21.96
C ILE A 168 2.76 -15.74 21.10
N ILE A 169 4.09 -15.82 21.17
CA ILE A 169 4.99 -15.04 20.30
C ILE A 169 4.69 -15.34 18.82
N PHE A 170 4.52 -16.62 18.48
CA PHE A 170 4.15 -17.03 17.13
C PHE A 170 2.80 -16.42 16.70
N LEU A 171 1.80 -16.43 17.56
CA LEU A 171 0.48 -15.86 17.27
C LEU A 171 0.55 -14.34 17.08
N ILE A 172 1.28 -13.64 17.94
CA ILE A 172 1.53 -12.20 17.82
C ILE A 172 2.23 -11.89 16.48
N ASN A 173 3.26 -12.67 16.15
CA ASN A 173 3.99 -12.55 14.89
C ASN A 173 3.07 -12.73 13.66
N CYS A 174 2.19 -13.73 13.68
CA CYS A 174 1.20 -13.94 12.61
C CYS A 174 0.26 -12.74 12.45
N LEU A 175 -0.24 -12.18 13.55
CA LEU A 175 -1.14 -11.02 13.52
C LEU A 175 -0.43 -9.77 12.96
N PHE A 176 0.78 -9.49 13.39
CA PHE A 176 1.56 -8.38 12.83
C PHE A 176 1.85 -8.56 11.36
N PHE A 177 2.20 -9.77 10.94
CA PHE A 177 2.40 -10.10 9.54
C PHE A 177 1.13 -9.84 8.71
N MET A 178 -0.04 -10.22 9.22
CA MET A 178 -1.32 -9.94 8.55
C MET A 178 -1.59 -8.43 8.45
N ILE A 179 -1.23 -7.65 9.46
CA ILE A 179 -1.32 -6.18 9.45
C ILE A 179 -0.37 -5.61 8.39
N ALA A 180 0.90 -5.99 8.42
CA ALA A 180 1.91 -5.53 7.48
C ALA A 180 1.56 -5.88 6.02
N SER A 181 1.07 -7.09 5.77
CA SER A 181 0.63 -7.51 4.44
C SER A 181 -0.56 -6.70 3.93
N THR A 182 -1.48 -6.29 4.81
CA THR A 182 -2.60 -5.43 4.43
C THR A 182 -2.12 -4.05 3.98
N VAL A 183 -1.16 -3.47 4.70
CA VAL A 183 -0.52 -2.19 4.32
C VAL A 183 0.16 -2.30 2.96
N LEU A 184 0.98 -3.34 2.77
CA LEU A 184 1.70 -3.60 1.53
C LEU A 184 0.75 -3.75 0.33
N VAL A 185 -0.35 -4.49 0.49
CA VAL A 185 -1.34 -4.68 -0.58
C VAL A 185 -1.96 -3.35 -1.01
N VAL A 186 -2.28 -2.45 -0.08
CA VAL A 186 -2.84 -1.13 -0.43
C VAL A 186 -1.81 -0.26 -1.14
N GLU A 187 -0.54 -0.32 -0.75
CA GLU A 187 0.54 0.40 -1.44
C GLU A 187 0.75 -0.10 -2.87
N ILE A 188 0.76 -1.42 -3.07
CA ILE A 188 0.85 -2.03 -4.40
C ILE A 188 -0.39 -1.68 -5.25
N GLU A 189 -1.59 -1.73 -4.67
CA GLU A 189 -2.84 -1.31 -5.35
C GLU A 189 -2.74 0.13 -5.85
N ALA A 190 -2.20 1.05 -5.05
CA ALA A 190 -1.99 2.42 -5.44
C ALA A 190 -1.07 2.57 -6.66
N ILE A 191 0.04 1.82 -6.69
CA ILE A 191 0.99 1.85 -7.80
C ILE A 191 0.37 1.27 -9.08
N PHE A 192 -0.38 0.17 -8.98
CA PHE A 192 -1.06 -0.41 -10.15
C PHE A 192 -2.12 0.53 -10.72
N ILE A 193 -2.84 1.25 -9.87
CA ILE A 193 -3.78 2.27 -10.33
C ILE A 193 -3.02 3.44 -11.00
N LEU A 194 -1.88 3.86 -10.45
CA LEU A 194 -1.05 4.88 -11.09
C LEU A 194 -0.59 4.45 -12.49
N ILE A 195 -0.10 3.22 -12.64
CA ILE A 195 0.33 2.65 -13.94
C ILE A 195 -0.84 2.60 -14.92
N GLY A 196 -1.99 2.09 -14.49
CA GLY A 196 -3.20 2.06 -15.31
C GLY A 196 -3.66 3.47 -15.70
N GLY A 197 -3.57 4.43 -14.78
CA GLY A 197 -3.88 5.83 -15.02
C GLY A 197 -2.99 6.49 -16.06
N LEU A 198 -1.67 6.20 -16.04
CA LEU A 198 -0.74 6.69 -17.05
C LEU A 198 -1.11 6.18 -18.45
N LEU A 199 -1.41 4.88 -18.57
CA LEU A 199 -1.79 4.30 -19.86
C LEU A 199 -3.11 4.87 -20.37
N THR A 200 -4.10 5.07 -19.50
CA THR A 200 -5.39 5.65 -19.91
C THR A 200 -5.31 7.14 -20.19
N ALA A 201 -4.39 7.87 -19.54
CA ALA A 201 -4.13 9.28 -19.80
C ALA A 201 -3.66 9.50 -21.26
N SER A 202 -2.95 8.54 -21.85
CA SER A 202 -2.54 8.63 -23.27
C SER A 202 -3.72 8.66 -24.24
N PHE A 203 -4.87 8.09 -23.88
CA PHE A 203 -6.09 8.08 -24.72
C PHE A 203 -7.01 9.28 -24.46
N PHE A 204 -6.66 10.18 -23.54
CA PHE A 204 -7.51 11.34 -23.20
C PHE A 204 -7.77 12.30 -24.37
N THR A 205 -6.90 12.29 -25.37
CA THR A 205 -7.05 13.08 -26.60
C THR A 205 -8.24 12.65 -27.45
N ILE A 206 -8.69 11.41 -27.32
CA ILE A 206 -9.84 10.86 -28.03
C ILE A 206 -11.07 10.99 -27.12
N GLN A 207 -12.08 11.74 -27.63
CA GLN A 207 -13.28 12.09 -26.85
C GLN A 207 -13.99 10.87 -26.25
N TYR A 208 -14.07 9.75 -26.97
CA TYR A 208 -14.73 8.50 -26.52
C TYR A 208 -14.06 7.84 -25.34
N PHE A 209 -12.76 8.08 -25.11
CA PHE A 209 -12.01 7.47 -24.00
C PHE A 209 -11.83 8.40 -22.80
N ARG A 210 -12.36 9.64 -22.87
CA ARG A 210 -12.24 10.61 -21.77
C ARG A 210 -12.87 10.10 -20.48
N ASP A 211 -14.03 9.46 -20.57
CA ASP A 211 -14.75 8.92 -19.41
C ASP A 211 -13.96 7.80 -18.72
N MET A 212 -13.19 7.04 -19.50
CA MET A 212 -12.30 6.02 -18.98
C MET A 212 -11.20 6.63 -18.11
N PHE A 213 -10.55 7.70 -18.56
CA PHE A 213 -9.56 8.44 -17.76
C PHE A 213 -10.17 9.05 -16.50
N LEU A 214 -11.36 9.66 -16.59
CA LEU A 214 -12.06 10.21 -15.42
C LEU A 214 -12.39 9.12 -14.39
N SER A 215 -12.72 7.92 -14.83
CA SER A 215 -12.92 6.76 -13.95
C SER A 215 -11.64 6.37 -13.21
N TYR A 216 -10.48 6.48 -13.86
CA TYR A 216 -9.18 6.26 -13.19
C TYR A 216 -8.85 7.34 -12.16
N VAL A 217 -9.15 8.60 -12.45
CA VAL A 217 -8.96 9.70 -11.48
C VAL A 217 -9.82 9.46 -10.24
N LYS A 218 -11.06 8.99 -10.41
CA LYS A 218 -11.93 8.59 -9.29
C LYS A 218 -11.34 7.41 -8.51
N ALA A 219 -10.83 6.39 -9.20
CA ALA A 219 -10.18 5.25 -8.56
C ALA A 219 -8.93 5.67 -7.78
N LEU A 220 -8.11 6.57 -8.33
CA LEU A 220 -6.94 7.12 -7.65
C LEU A 220 -7.34 7.88 -6.38
N ALA A 221 -8.39 8.71 -6.45
CA ALA A 221 -8.91 9.40 -5.28
C ALA A 221 -9.42 8.42 -4.21
N ALA A 222 -10.14 7.37 -4.61
CA ALA A 222 -10.63 6.32 -3.70
C ALA A 222 -9.48 5.61 -2.99
N VAL A 223 -8.41 5.24 -3.70
CA VAL A 223 -7.22 4.63 -3.09
C VAL A 223 -6.47 5.62 -2.21
N GLY A 224 -6.44 6.90 -2.59
CA GLY A 224 -5.90 7.96 -1.74
C GLY A 224 -6.62 8.03 -0.39
N VAL A 225 -7.95 7.98 -0.38
CA VAL A 225 -8.75 7.94 0.85
C VAL A 225 -8.48 6.66 1.65
N LYS A 226 -8.37 5.49 0.99
CA LYS A 226 -7.99 4.24 1.66
C LYS A 226 -6.64 4.36 2.35
N MET A 227 -5.63 4.93 1.68
CA MET A 227 -4.31 5.15 2.26
C MET A 227 -4.34 6.10 3.46
N LEU A 228 -5.10 7.19 3.36
CA LEU A 228 -5.28 8.14 4.46
C LEU A 228 -5.88 7.44 5.69
N MET A 229 -6.99 6.73 5.50
CA MET A 229 -7.66 6.01 6.58
C MET A 229 -6.75 4.94 7.21
N LEU A 230 -6.00 4.23 6.38
CA LEU A 230 -5.03 3.23 6.84
C LEU A 230 -3.92 3.89 7.67
N CYS A 231 -3.39 5.04 7.23
CA CYS A 231 -2.42 5.81 8.01
C CYS A 231 -2.98 6.25 9.37
N LEU A 232 -4.22 6.73 9.43
CA LEU A 232 -4.85 7.12 10.69
C LEU A 232 -5.02 5.94 11.64
N CYS A 233 -5.49 4.78 11.15
CA CYS A 233 -5.62 3.57 11.95
C CYS A 233 -4.27 3.08 12.49
N LEU A 234 -3.22 3.09 11.65
CA LEU A 234 -1.87 2.73 12.07
C LEU A 234 -1.31 3.70 13.11
N GLY A 235 -1.62 5.00 12.98
CA GLY A 235 -1.24 6.00 13.98
C GLY A 235 -1.86 5.73 15.35
N ILE A 236 -3.15 5.42 15.39
CA ILE A 236 -3.84 5.02 16.63
C ILE A 236 -3.21 3.74 17.20
N MET A 237 -2.99 2.73 16.35
CA MET A 237 -2.36 1.48 16.75
C MET A 237 -0.99 1.72 17.38
N ARG A 238 -0.13 2.50 16.72
CA ARG A 238 1.21 2.83 17.23
C ARG A 238 1.16 3.57 18.56
N ASN A 239 0.26 4.52 18.72
CA ASN A 239 0.10 5.26 19.96
C ASN A 239 -0.30 4.34 21.14
N ILE A 240 -1.19 3.39 20.90
CA ILE A 240 -1.59 2.41 21.93
C ILE A 240 -0.45 1.45 22.22
N MET A 241 0.25 0.96 21.20
CA MET A 241 1.28 -0.06 21.33
C MET A 241 2.62 0.48 21.87
N SER A 242 2.88 1.78 21.75
CA SER A 242 4.11 2.40 22.25
C SER A 242 4.30 2.21 23.77
N GLY A 243 3.22 2.03 24.53
CA GLY A 243 3.28 1.72 25.96
C GLY A 243 3.51 0.23 26.29
N TRP A 244 3.34 -0.68 25.31
CA TRP A 244 3.39 -2.12 25.58
C TRP A 244 4.76 -2.66 25.99
N PRO A 245 5.89 -2.23 25.42
CA PRO A 245 7.21 -2.73 25.84
C PRO A 245 7.48 -2.51 27.32
N GLY A 246 7.14 -1.34 27.85
CA GLY A 246 7.28 -1.05 29.27
C GLY A 246 6.34 -1.90 30.15
N MET A 247 5.11 -2.13 29.70
CA MET A 247 4.17 -3.01 30.42
C MET A 247 4.63 -4.46 30.38
N ILE A 248 5.16 -4.95 29.26
CA ILE A 248 5.70 -6.29 29.12
C ILE A 248 6.85 -6.49 30.11
N GLN A 249 7.82 -5.58 30.15
CA GLN A 249 8.95 -5.65 31.06
C GLN A 249 8.52 -5.73 32.54
N THR A 250 7.56 -4.89 32.95
CA THR A 250 7.03 -4.91 34.31
C THR A 250 6.31 -6.21 34.66
N GLN A 251 5.67 -6.85 33.70
CA GLN A 251 4.94 -8.11 33.88
C GLN A 251 5.86 -9.35 33.79
N LEU A 252 7.00 -9.24 33.09
CA LEU A 252 8.00 -10.30 33.01
C LEU A 252 8.61 -10.64 34.39
N ASP A 253 8.68 -9.65 35.30
CA ASP A 253 9.15 -9.84 36.67
C ASP A 253 8.17 -10.68 37.51
N ASN A 254 6.90 -10.81 37.06
CA ASN A 254 5.83 -11.58 37.70
C ASN A 254 5.29 -12.65 36.72
N ALA A 255 5.97 -13.80 36.65
CA ALA A 255 5.69 -14.86 35.65
C ALA A 255 4.22 -15.36 35.61
N GLU A 256 3.49 -15.33 36.74
CA GLU A 256 2.08 -15.77 36.79
C GLU A 256 1.12 -14.79 36.13
N SER A 257 1.45 -13.48 36.04
CA SER A 257 0.57 -12.44 35.49
C SER A 257 0.78 -12.20 34.00
N ILE A 258 1.84 -12.74 33.38
CA ILE A 258 2.21 -12.47 32.00
C ILE A 258 1.15 -12.94 31.00
N PHE A 259 0.52 -14.09 31.24
CA PHE A 259 -0.53 -14.61 30.37
C PHE A 259 -1.80 -13.76 30.41
N SER A 260 -2.13 -13.19 31.57
CA SER A 260 -3.29 -12.29 31.72
C SER A 260 -3.13 -11.01 30.93
N PHE A 261 -1.90 -10.61 30.61
CA PHE A 261 -1.59 -9.44 29.81
C PHE A 261 -1.45 -9.78 28.29
N LEU A 262 -0.78 -10.88 27.95
CA LEU A 262 -0.49 -11.24 26.56
C LEU A 262 -1.75 -11.61 25.77
N MET A 263 -2.74 -12.26 26.39
CA MET A 263 -4.00 -12.61 25.73
C MET A 263 -4.82 -11.37 25.33
N PRO A 264 -5.09 -10.38 26.19
CA PRO A 264 -5.70 -9.11 25.77
C PRO A 264 -4.92 -8.39 24.67
N MET A 265 -3.58 -8.43 24.68
CA MET A 265 -2.72 -7.86 23.68
C MET A 265 -2.93 -8.52 22.31
N ALA A 266 -2.96 -9.86 22.26
CA ALA A 266 -3.28 -10.61 21.05
C ALA A 266 -4.69 -10.30 20.54
N CYS A 267 -5.69 -10.19 21.42
CA CYS A 267 -7.05 -9.79 21.09
C CYS A 267 -7.10 -8.36 20.52
N ALA A 268 -6.33 -7.42 21.08
CA ALA A 268 -6.24 -6.06 20.59
C ALA A 268 -5.63 -6.02 19.18
N LEU A 269 -4.56 -6.78 18.92
CA LEU A 269 -3.96 -6.91 17.58
C LEU A 269 -4.94 -7.49 16.56
N LEU A 270 -5.69 -8.51 16.96
CA LEU A 270 -6.75 -9.07 16.11
C LEU A 270 -7.84 -8.03 15.81
N GLY A 271 -8.24 -7.24 16.81
CA GLY A 271 -9.16 -6.12 16.64
C GLY A 271 -8.63 -5.09 15.63
N PHE A 272 -7.36 -4.69 15.76
CA PHE A 272 -6.72 -3.78 14.79
C PHE A 272 -6.67 -4.37 13.39
N TYR A 273 -6.32 -5.63 13.25
CA TYR A 273 -6.35 -6.30 11.95
C TYR A 273 -7.75 -6.27 11.31
N MET A 274 -8.79 -6.54 12.09
CA MET A 274 -10.18 -6.50 11.61
C MET A 274 -10.59 -5.09 11.18
N ILE A 275 -10.21 -4.07 11.93
CA ILE A 275 -10.44 -2.67 11.57
C ILE A 275 -9.70 -2.33 10.27
N LEU A 276 -8.41 -2.62 10.17
CA LEU A 276 -7.61 -2.36 8.97
C LEU A 276 -8.15 -3.07 7.73
N LYS A 277 -8.73 -4.26 7.88
CA LYS A 277 -9.37 -4.99 6.80
C LYS A 277 -10.71 -4.38 6.38
N ALA A 278 -11.48 -3.83 7.33
CA ALA A 278 -12.78 -3.23 7.09
C ALA A 278 -12.66 -1.84 6.43
N VAL A 279 -11.69 -1.03 6.85
CA VAL A 279 -11.50 0.35 6.38
C VAL A 279 -11.41 0.51 4.86
N PRO A 280 -10.64 -0.31 4.11
CA PRO A 280 -10.60 -0.21 2.65
C PRO A 280 -11.95 -0.49 1.97
N GLN A 281 -12.82 -1.26 2.61
CA GLN A 281 -14.15 -1.59 2.08
C GLN A 281 -15.10 -0.39 2.17
N PHE A 282 -15.01 0.39 3.26
CA PHE A 282 -15.81 1.62 3.42
C PHE A 282 -15.40 2.72 2.43
N ALA A 283 -14.13 2.80 2.05
CA ALA A 283 -13.66 3.80 1.10
C ALA A 283 -14.02 3.45 -0.37
N SER A 284 -14.48 2.23 -0.65
CA SER A 284 -14.84 1.75 -1.99
C SER A 284 -16.35 1.70 -2.22
N SER A 285 -17.18 1.90 -1.20
CA SER A 285 -18.63 2.05 -1.28
C SER A 285 -19.04 3.49 -1.52
#